data_28931f3a62b87f03084f102a74ac99ac
#
_entry.id   28931f3a62b87f03084f102a74ac99ac
#
_cell.length_a   1.000
_cell.length_b   1.000
_cell.length_c   1.000
_cell.angle_alpha   90.00
_cell.angle_beta   90.00
_cell.angle_gamma   90.00
#
_symmetry.space_group_name_H-M   'P 1'
#
loop_
_entity.id
_entity.type
_entity.pdbx_description
1 polymer ?
#
loop_
_entity_poly.entity_id
_entity_poly.type
_entity_poly.pdbx_seq_one_letter_code
_entity_poly.pdbx_strand_id
1 'polypeptide(L)'
;MLQDKDLFDYARVERKIPATKELKVSFELMAEQNDKGLLQIEFLDENGIACSRLELTPDGLFRAKGGARFGNLLKYEPGKTYKVEVELSVANRMVTVYVDGKKAGQRMFFAPVPAIERVMFRTGAQRTYPTVDTPADWYGILPNAGE
;
A
#
# COMPACT_ATOMS: atom_id res chain seq x y z
N MET A 1 6.17 -15.54 3.33
CA MET A 1 6.18 -14.37 4.24
C MET A 1 7.18 -13.35 3.76
N LEU A 2 6.79 -12.10 3.72
CA LEU A 2 7.70 -11.03 3.33
C LEU A 2 8.41 -10.50 4.57
N GLN A 3 9.72 -10.56 4.58
CA GLN A 3 10.53 -10.05 5.69
C GLN A 3 11.66 -9.19 5.14
N ASP A 4 11.93 -8.10 5.82
CA ASP A 4 13.04 -7.22 5.49
C ASP A 4 13.85 -6.99 6.76
N LYS A 5 15.09 -7.42 6.74
CA LYS A 5 16.01 -7.27 7.88
C LYS A 5 17.10 -6.25 7.62
N ASP A 6 17.09 -5.62 6.43
CA ASP A 6 18.10 -4.66 6.07
C ASP A 6 17.51 -3.25 6.18
N LEU A 7 18.14 -2.40 6.95
CA LEU A 7 17.67 -1.03 7.14
C LEU A 7 17.88 -0.14 5.92
N PHE A 8 18.72 -0.55 5.01
CA PHE A 8 19.11 0.27 3.87
C PHE A 8 18.59 -0.23 2.53
N ASP A 9 17.91 -1.36 2.53
CA ASP A 9 17.38 -1.96 1.32
C ASP A 9 15.91 -2.29 1.56
N TYR A 10 15.26 -2.89 0.58
CA TYR A 10 13.84 -3.21 0.69
C TYR A 10 13.54 -4.57 0.06
N ALA A 11 12.47 -5.18 0.54
CA ALA A 11 11.91 -6.38 -0.05
C ALA A 11 10.61 -6.00 -0.77
N ARG A 12 10.38 -6.62 -1.94
CA ARG A 12 9.22 -6.31 -2.77
C ARG A 12 8.60 -7.60 -3.28
N VAL A 13 7.28 -7.68 -3.20
CA VAL A 13 6.49 -8.77 -3.79
C VAL A 13 5.39 -8.13 -4.61
N GLU A 14 5.27 -8.54 -5.86
CA GLU A 14 4.22 -8.06 -6.73
C GLU A 14 3.47 -9.24 -7.30
N ARG A 15 2.14 -9.16 -7.32
CA ARG A 15 1.29 -10.20 -7.88
C ARG A 15 0.41 -9.59 -8.96
N LYS A 16 0.43 -10.21 -10.15
CA LYS A 16 -0.48 -9.86 -11.21
C LYS A 16 -1.79 -10.59 -11.00
N ILE A 17 -2.87 -9.90 -11.28
CA ILE A 17 -4.22 -10.46 -11.23
C ILE A 17 -4.93 -10.13 -12.55
N PRO A 18 -6.01 -10.84 -12.91
CA PRO A 18 -6.81 -10.44 -14.07
C PRO A 18 -7.33 -9.02 -13.88
N ALA A 19 -7.39 -8.25 -14.97
CA ALA A 19 -7.86 -6.87 -14.91
C ALA A 19 -9.27 -6.83 -14.32
N THR A 20 -9.46 -5.97 -13.32
CA THR A 20 -10.76 -5.86 -12.67
C THR A 20 -11.06 -4.41 -12.31
N LYS A 21 -12.34 -4.06 -12.34
CA LYS A 21 -12.83 -2.76 -11.91
C LYS A 21 -13.40 -2.79 -10.50
N GLU A 22 -13.63 -3.98 -9.96
CA GLU A 22 -14.07 -4.19 -8.60
C GLU A 22 -13.19 -5.27 -8.00
N LEU A 23 -12.41 -4.92 -6.98
CA LEU A 23 -11.46 -5.84 -6.39
C LEU A 23 -11.70 -5.95 -4.89
N LYS A 24 -11.65 -7.17 -4.40
CA LYS A 24 -11.69 -7.44 -2.97
C LYS A 24 -10.48 -8.30 -2.64
N VAL A 25 -9.64 -7.81 -1.75
CA VAL A 25 -8.41 -8.49 -1.33
C VAL A 25 -8.46 -8.69 0.16
N SER A 26 -8.11 -9.89 0.62
CA SER A 26 -8.03 -10.20 2.04
C SER A 26 -6.65 -10.76 2.36
N PHE A 27 -6.07 -10.33 3.46
CA PHE A 27 -4.78 -10.82 3.91
C PHE A 27 -4.64 -10.61 5.41
N GLU A 28 -3.67 -11.31 6.00
CA GLU A 28 -3.31 -11.12 7.40
C GLU A 28 -2.03 -10.31 7.48
N LEU A 29 -1.98 -9.43 8.47
CA LEU A 29 -0.87 -8.52 8.62
C LEU A 29 -0.40 -8.54 10.07
N MET A 30 0.89 -8.73 10.27
CA MET A 30 1.50 -8.72 11.60
C MET A 30 2.85 -8.04 11.50
N ALA A 31 3.03 -6.98 12.28
CA ALA A 31 4.30 -6.28 12.36
C ALA A 31 5.02 -6.71 13.63
N GLU A 32 6.30 -7.01 13.53
CA GLU A 32 7.09 -7.38 14.70
C GLU A 32 7.55 -6.16 15.49
N GLN A 33 7.44 -4.98 14.91
CA GLN A 33 7.85 -3.72 15.52
C GLN A 33 6.98 -2.58 15.01
N ASN A 34 6.91 -1.50 15.77
CA ASN A 34 6.13 -0.32 15.38
C ASN A 34 6.92 0.99 15.51
N ASP A 35 8.24 0.90 15.65
CA ASP A 35 9.09 2.07 15.86
C ASP A 35 10.10 2.30 14.73
N LYS A 36 10.10 1.45 13.72
CA LYS A 36 10.96 1.60 12.55
C LYS A 36 10.44 0.72 11.42
N GLY A 37 10.94 0.98 10.23
CA GLY A 37 10.51 0.23 9.05
C GLY A 37 9.25 0.81 8.44
N LEU A 38 9.00 0.45 7.20
CA LEU A 38 7.86 0.92 6.45
C LEU A 38 7.37 -0.23 5.59
N LEU A 39 6.09 -0.50 5.60
CA LEU A 39 5.46 -1.40 4.64
C LEU A 39 4.48 -0.60 3.81
N GLN A 40 4.57 -0.74 2.50
CA GLN A 40 3.61 -0.14 1.58
C GLN A 40 2.90 -1.22 0.81
N ILE A 41 1.60 -1.06 0.64
CA ILE A 41 0.75 -1.94 -0.16
C ILE A 41 0.11 -1.07 -1.22
N GLU A 42 0.35 -1.40 -2.50
CA GLU A 42 -0.15 -0.60 -3.60
C GLU A 42 -1.00 -1.43 -4.55
N PHE A 43 -2.00 -0.79 -5.12
CA PHE A 43 -2.89 -1.38 -6.12
C PHE A 43 -2.66 -0.61 -7.42
N LEU A 44 -2.28 -1.33 -8.48
CA LEU A 44 -1.77 -0.70 -9.69
C LEU A 44 -2.46 -1.24 -10.94
N ASP A 45 -2.37 -0.45 -12.01
CA ASP A 45 -2.82 -0.88 -13.32
C ASP A 45 -1.71 -1.64 -14.07
N GLU A 46 -1.94 -1.96 -15.33
CA GLU A 46 -0.98 -2.71 -16.14
C GLU A 46 0.29 -1.93 -16.42
N ASN A 47 0.26 -0.61 -16.33
CA ASN A 47 1.40 0.24 -16.58
C ASN A 47 2.18 0.57 -15.31
N GLY A 48 1.76 0.03 -14.16
CA GLY A 48 2.42 0.31 -12.89
C GLY A 48 1.96 1.60 -12.23
N ILE A 49 0.85 2.19 -12.67
CA ILE A 49 0.29 3.38 -12.03
C ILE A 49 -0.53 2.94 -10.83
N ALA A 50 -0.17 3.42 -9.65
CA ALA A 50 -0.88 3.12 -8.42
C ALA A 50 -2.08 4.02 -8.27
N CYS A 51 -3.23 3.45 -7.94
CA CYS A 51 -4.44 4.20 -7.66
C CYS A 51 -4.67 4.36 -6.15
N SER A 52 -4.15 3.46 -5.36
CA SER A 52 -4.34 3.45 -3.92
C SER A 52 -3.10 2.89 -3.23
N ARG A 53 -2.85 3.37 -2.02
CA ARG A 53 -1.69 2.94 -1.23
C ARG A 53 -2.07 2.87 0.24
N LEU A 54 -1.69 1.77 0.86
CA LEU A 54 -1.79 1.61 2.31
C LEU A 54 -0.37 1.55 2.86
N GLU A 55 -0.17 2.02 4.08
CA GLU A 55 1.13 2.00 4.73
C GLU A 55 1.04 1.60 6.18
N LEU A 56 2.03 0.81 6.64
CA LEU A 56 2.37 0.70 8.04
C LEU A 56 3.60 1.58 8.24
N THR A 57 3.47 2.60 9.07
CA THR A 57 4.52 3.60 9.24
C THR A 57 5.46 3.26 10.39
N PRO A 58 6.67 3.83 10.42
CA PRO A 58 7.59 3.57 11.53
C PRO A 58 7.16 4.20 12.85
N ASP A 59 6.14 5.05 12.87
CA ASP A 59 5.59 5.60 14.09
C ASP A 59 4.30 4.90 14.54
N GLY A 60 4.05 3.70 14.02
CA GLY A 60 3.00 2.84 14.55
C GLY A 60 1.61 3.05 13.94
N LEU A 61 1.50 3.67 12.78
CA LEU A 61 0.20 3.94 12.16
C LEU A 61 -0.03 3.07 10.95
N PHE A 62 -1.24 2.53 10.84
CA PHE A 62 -1.75 1.95 9.60
C PHE A 62 -2.63 3.02 8.97
N ARG A 63 -2.27 3.42 7.76
CA ARG A 63 -2.93 4.54 7.10
C ARG A 63 -3.14 4.29 5.62
N ALA A 64 -4.09 5.02 5.03
CA ALA A 64 -4.38 4.96 3.61
C ALA A 64 -4.23 6.33 2.98
N LYS A 65 -3.63 6.38 1.79
CA LYS A 65 -3.52 7.62 1.04
C LYS A 65 -4.83 7.87 0.30
N GLY A 66 -5.34 9.09 0.43
CA GLY A 66 -6.51 9.55 -0.31
C GLY A 66 -6.23 10.92 -0.88
N GLY A 67 -6.26 11.07 -2.19
CA GLY A 67 -5.86 12.31 -2.84
C GLY A 67 -4.42 12.66 -2.47
N ALA A 68 -4.19 13.83 -1.93
CA ALA A 68 -2.86 14.29 -1.54
C ALA A 68 -2.51 13.96 -0.09
N ARG A 69 -3.41 13.33 0.66
CA ARG A 69 -3.23 13.14 2.10
C ARG A 69 -3.35 11.68 2.49
N PHE A 70 -2.75 11.34 3.64
CA PHE A 70 -2.98 10.05 4.28
C PHE A 70 -4.02 10.22 5.37
N GLY A 71 -4.87 9.22 5.52
CA GLY A 71 -5.80 9.13 6.63
C GLY A 71 -5.46 7.92 7.49
N ASN A 72 -5.42 8.12 8.80
CA ASN A 72 -5.11 7.04 9.73
C ASN A 72 -6.29 6.09 9.81
N LEU A 73 -5.99 4.79 9.74
CA LEU A 73 -6.98 3.74 9.87
C LEU A 73 -6.97 3.20 11.30
N LEU A 74 -5.78 2.92 11.82
CA LEU A 74 -5.63 2.52 13.22
C LEU A 74 -4.16 2.65 13.64
N LYS A 75 -3.94 2.58 14.95
CA LYS A 75 -2.62 2.48 15.53
C LYS A 75 -2.34 1.01 15.75
N TYR A 76 -1.37 0.44 15.05
CA TYR A 76 -1.13 -0.99 15.14
C TYR A 76 -0.18 -1.34 16.27
N GLU A 77 -0.31 -2.57 16.78
CA GLU A 77 0.50 -3.07 17.89
C GLU A 77 1.47 -4.13 17.38
N PRO A 78 2.73 -4.13 17.87
CA PRO A 78 3.67 -5.17 17.47
C PRO A 78 3.20 -6.53 17.94
N GLY A 79 3.43 -7.54 17.12
CA GLY A 79 3.09 -8.92 17.45
C GLY A 79 1.62 -9.27 17.31
N LYS A 80 0.77 -8.30 17.00
CA LYS A 80 -0.65 -8.57 16.82
C LYS A 80 -0.95 -8.81 15.35
N THR A 81 -1.75 -9.86 15.07
CA THR A 81 -2.19 -10.17 13.71
C THR A 81 -3.51 -9.49 13.45
N TYR A 82 -3.61 -8.78 12.34
CA TYR A 82 -4.82 -8.11 11.88
C TYR A 82 -5.31 -8.77 10.61
N LYS A 83 -6.61 -9.02 10.53
CA LYS A 83 -7.24 -9.48 9.29
C LYS A 83 -7.67 -8.25 8.53
N VAL A 84 -7.07 -8.04 7.37
CA VAL A 84 -7.32 -6.85 6.56
C VAL A 84 -8.08 -7.24 5.30
N GLU A 85 -9.15 -6.51 5.01
CA GLU A 85 -9.89 -6.67 3.78
C GLU A 85 -9.96 -5.31 3.10
N VAL A 86 -9.64 -5.27 1.84
CA VAL A 86 -9.62 -4.03 1.05
C VAL A 86 -10.56 -4.20 -0.12
N GLU A 87 -11.49 -3.27 -0.26
CA GLU A 87 -12.42 -3.23 -1.38
C GLU A 87 -12.12 -2.01 -2.22
N LEU A 88 -11.90 -2.20 -3.51
CA LEU A 88 -11.61 -1.11 -4.43
C LEU A 88 -12.64 -1.08 -5.54
N SER A 89 -13.15 0.10 -5.83
CA SER A 89 -14.07 0.34 -6.94
C SER A 89 -13.45 1.36 -7.87
N VAL A 90 -13.12 0.93 -9.09
CA VAL A 90 -12.57 1.82 -10.11
C VAL A 90 -13.62 2.84 -10.55
N ALA A 91 -14.88 2.40 -10.69
CA ALA A 91 -15.95 3.27 -11.12
C ALA A 91 -16.20 4.39 -10.12
N ASN A 92 -16.18 4.09 -8.84
CA ASN A 92 -16.41 5.08 -7.78
C ASN A 92 -15.11 5.75 -7.33
N ARG A 93 -13.96 5.24 -7.77
CA ARG A 93 -12.64 5.74 -7.37
C ARG A 93 -12.47 5.73 -5.87
N MET A 94 -12.88 4.65 -5.22
CA MET A 94 -12.87 4.54 -3.78
C MET A 94 -12.18 3.28 -3.32
N VAL A 95 -11.45 3.38 -2.21
CA VAL A 95 -10.89 2.25 -1.49
C VAL A 95 -11.48 2.25 -0.09
N THR A 96 -11.96 1.09 0.34
CA THR A 96 -12.51 0.91 1.68
C THR A 96 -11.70 -0.18 2.38
N VAL A 97 -11.29 0.06 3.60
CA VAL A 97 -10.47 -0.86 4.37
C VAL A 97 -11.22 -1.31 5.60
N TYR A 98 -11.25 -2.62 5.80
CA TYR A 98 -11.83 -3.25 6.98
C TYR A 98 -10.70 -3.95 7.74
N VAL A 99 -10.70 -3.83 9.04
CA VAL A 99 -9.75 -4.51 9.91
C VAL A 99 -10.52 -5.30 10.95
N ASP A 100 -10.25 -6.60 11.02
CA ASP A 100 -10.93 -7.54 11.92
C ASP A 100 -12.46 -7.43 11.82
N GLY A 101 -12.95 -7.28 10.57
CA GLY A 101 -14.38 -7.23 10.27
C GLY A 101 -15.04 -5.87 10.45
N LYS A 102 -14.29 -4.84 10.88
CA LYS A 102 -14.86 -3.51 11.08
C LYS A 102 -14.29 -2.53 10.08
N LYS A 103 -15.14 -1.64 9.57
CA LYS A 103 -14.67 -0.60 8.66
C LYS A 103 -13.70 0.32 9.38
N ALA A 104 -12.49 0.37 8.89
CA ALA A 104 -11.44 1.21 9.46
C ALA A 104 -11.36 2.57 8.76
N GLY A 105 -11.72 2.64 7.49
CA GLY A 105 -11.73 3.90 6.76
C GLY A 105 -12.04 3.72 5.29
N GLN A 106 -12.23 4.86 4.63
CA GLN A 106 -12.52 4.91 3.21
C GLN A 106 -11.83 6.13 2.63
N ARG A 107 -11.19 5.98 1.49
CA ARG A 107 -10.45 7.04 0.83
C ARG A 107 -10.70 7.03 -0.66
N MET A 108 -10.58 8.20 -1.29
CA MET A 108 -10.62 8.28 -2.75
C MET A 108 -9.30 7.80 -3.33
N PHE A 109 -9.33 7.30 -4.55
CA PHE A 109 -8.10 7.02 -5.30
C PHE A 109 -7.31 8.33 -5.45
N PHE A 110 -5.99 8.21 -5.44
CA PHE A 110 -5.14 9.39 -5.68
C PHE A 110 -4.73 9.50 -7.16
N ALA A 111 -5.02 8.50 -7.96
CA ALA A 111 -4.82 8.54 -9.41
C ALA A 111 -5.87 7.66 -10.08
N PRO A 112 -6.40 8.06 -11.24
CA PRO A 112 -7.36 7.22 -11.95
C PRO A 112 -6.64 6.09 -12.67
N VAL A 113 -7.26 4.93 -12.72
CA VAL A 113 -6.78 3.79 -13.49
C VAL A 113 -7.97 3.17 -14.22
N PRO A 114 -7.75 2.56 -15.40
CA PRO A 114 -8.85 1.91 -16.12
C PRO A 114 -9.24 0.57 -15.49
N ALA A 115 -8.33 -0.10 -14.83
CA ALA A 115 -8.56 -1.37 -14.15
C ALA A 115 -7.40 -1.63 -13.22
N ILE A 116 -7.57 -2.52 -12.25
CA ILE A 116 -6.50 -2.93 -11.34
C ILE A 116 -6.00 -4.28 -11.81
N GLU A 117 -4.68 -4.42 -11.97
CA GLU A 117 -4.07 -5.65 -12.45
C GLU A 117 -2.91 -6.10 -11.61
N ARG A 118 -2.49 -5.33 -10.61
CA ARG A 118 -1.35 -5.68 -9.77
C ARG A 118 -1.59 -5.28 -8.32
N VAL A 119 -1.11 -6.12 -7.42
CA VAL A 119 -1.04 -5.81 -5.99
C VAL A 119 0.42 -5.94 -5.60
N MET A 120 0.97 -4.92 -4.96
CA MET A 120 2.38 -4.89 -4.60
C MET A 120 2.54 -4.65 -3.10
N PHE A 121 3.43 -5.42 -2.49
CA PHE A 121 3.86 -5.23 -1.10
C PHE A 121 5.34 -4.88 -1.14
N ARG A 122 5.73 -3.83 -0.45
CA ARG A 122 7.12 -3.41 -0.42
C ARG A 122 7.48 -2.94 0.99
N THR A 123 8.64 -3.35 1.48
CA THR A 123 9.18 -2.92 2.76
C THR A 123 10.39 -2.03 2.53
N GLY A 124 10.83 -1.33 3.57
CA GLY A 124 12.05 -0.53 3.54
C GLY A 124 11.80 0.96 3.54
N ALA A 125 12.86 1.72 3.66
CA ALA A 125 12.77 3.17 3.69
C ALA A 125 12.45 3.74 2.32
N GLN A 126 11.64 4.78 2.30
CA GLN A 126 11.33 5.47 1.05
C GLN A 126 12.56 6.21 0.54
N ARG A 127 12.79 6.13 -0.75
CA ARG A 127 13.93 6.80 -1.38
C ARG A 127 13.44 7.96 -2.21
N THR A 128 14.07 9.10 -2.04
CA THR A 128 13.72 10.30 -2.79
C THR A 128 14.68 10.52 -3.97
N TYR A 129 15.85 9.93 -3.92
CA TYR A 129 16.83 10.08 -5.00
C TYR A 129 17.13 8.72 -5.60
N PRO A 130 16.91 8.53 -6.91
CA PRO A 130 17.22 7.25 -7.53
C PRO A 130 18.72 7.04 -7.64
N THR A 131 19.12 5.78 -7.57
CA THR A 131 20.49 5.36 -7.88
C THR A 131 20.40 4.31 -8.98
N VAL A 132 21.57 3.85 -9.46
CA VAL A 132 21.61 2.82 -10.47
C VAL A 132 20.89 1.56 -9.99
N ASP A 133 21.06 1.22 -8.71
CA ASP A 133 20.51 -0.02 -8.16
C ASP A 133 19.16 0.16 -7.48
N THR A 134 18.82 1.38 -7.10
CA THR A 134 17.60 1.64 -6.33
C THR A 134 16.91 2.88 -6.86
N PRO A 135 15.90 2.71 -7.71
CA PRO A 135 15.11 3.83 -8.20
C PRO A 135 14.36 4.52 -7.06
N ALA A 136 13.98 5.77 -7.29
CA ALA A 136 13.25 6.52 -6.30
C ALA A 136 11.85 5.94 -6.09
N ASP A 137 11.46 5.82 -4.84
CA ASP A 137 10.16 5.26 -4.50
C ASP A 137 9.02 6.23 -4.79
N TRP A 138 9.30 7.52 -4.90
CA TRP A 138 8.26 8.50 -5.15
C TRP A 138 7.81 8.50 -6.61
N TYR A 139 8.37 7.60 -7.41
CA TYR A 139 7.92 7.48 -8.74
C TYR A 139 6.46 7.21 -8.88
N GLY A 140 5.87 6.72 -7.89
CA GLY A 140 4.45 6.62 -7.91
C GLY A 140 3.79 7.94 -8.17
N ILE A 141 4.54 9.06 -8.10
CA ILE A 141 4.03 10.33 -8.32
C ILE A 141 4.30 10.79 -9.71
N LEU A 142 5.31 10.25 -10.32
CA LEU A 142 5.65 10.66 -11.58
C LEU A 142 4.78 10.00 -12.52
N PRO A 143 4.61 9.95 -13.29
CA PRO A 143 3.73 9.29 -13.90
C PRO A 143 3.52 8.16 -13.20
N ASN A 144 3.57 8.02 -12.50
CA ASN A 144 3.40 7.09 -11.69
C ASN A 144 3.13 7.36 -10.58
N ALA A 145 3.11 7.51 -10.95
CA ALA A 145 3.34 7.56 -10.27
C ALA A 145 3.00 7.96 -9.55
N GLY A 146 2.52 8.39 -9.67
CA GLY A 146 2.22 8.83 -9.09
C GLY A 146 2.42 9.36 -8.13
N GLU A 147 2.73 9.64 -7.88
CA GLU A 147 2.78 9.91 -6.86
C GLU A 147 2.68 10.76 -6.61
#